data_9702f32029fde0a852ddd6deeed72641
#
_entry.id   9702f32029fde0a852ddd6deeed72641
#
_cell.length_a   1.000
_cell.length_b   1.000
_cell.length_c   1.000
_cell.angle_alpha   90.00
_cell.angle_beta   90.00
_cell.angle_gamma   90.00
#
_symmetry.space_group_name_H-M   'P 1'
#
loop_
_entity.id
_entity.type
_entity.pdbx_description
1 polymer ?
#
loop_
_entity_poly.entity_id
_entity_poly.type
_entity_poly.pdbx_seq_one_letter_code
_entity_poly.pdbx_strand_id
1 'polypeptide(L)'
;MSFDFVKIFETIDLHKNDLDVDNFMTTVINHCHQMQPNKNWELFKALDYTTEVKSLATHVVNILEKEASSFSEQGFWFGLSDNGYLYFAVSDRYIADEDNLDWIFEAQTHYPEEGAFDSKILRNIEDLADETELDNYAEYPLFLAYGLKLAQASINHYKTAYPERKIGYSIGYDSGDIITGGWV
;
A
#
# COMPACT_ATOMS: atom_id res chain seq x y z
N MET A 1 19.40 6.14 19.87
CA MET A 1 18.02 5.61 19.93
C MET A 1 17.94 4.55 18.85
N SER A 2 17.37 3.39 19.10
CA SER A 2 17.11 2.44 18.03
C SER A 2 15.91 2.95 17.20
N PHE A 3 15.92 2.74 15.90
CA PHE A 3 14.77 3.01 15.03
C PHE A 3 13.60 2.13 15.47
N ASP A 4 12.44 2.71 15.65
CA ASP A 4 11.25 2.06 16.22
C ASP A 4 10.14 1.98 15.15
N PHE A 5 10.12 0.88 14.42
CA PHE A 5 9.14 0.65 13.37
C PHE A 5 7.70 0.68 13.88
N VAL A 6 7.43 0.22 15.09
CA VAL A 6 6.07 0.22 15.69
C VAL A 6 5.50 1.64 15.72
N LYS A 7 6.31 2.62 16.14
CA LYS A 7 5.85 4.02 16.15
C LYS A 7 5.63 4.60 14.75
N ILE A 8 6.39 4.14 13.76
CA ILE A 8 6.14 4.55 12.38
C ILE A 8 4.79 3.99 11.92
N PHE A 9 4.50 2.72 12.20
CA PHE A 9 3.23 2.11 11.82
C PHE A 9 2.04 2.74 12.56
N GLU A 10 2.18 3.09 13.84
CA GLU A 10 1.19 3.89 14.55
C GLU A 10 0.94 5.24 13.87
N THR A 11 1.99 5.89 13.33
CA THR A 11 1.85 7.15 12.57
C THR A 11 1.14 6.92 11.24
N ILE A 12 1.46 5.85 10.52
CA ILE A 12 0.79 5.48 9.28
C ILE A 12 -0.71 5.25 9.56
N ASP A 13 -1.03 4.44 10.56
CA ASP A 13 -2.40 4.11 10.93
C ASP A 13 -3.21 5.35 11.35
N LEU A 14 -2.62 6.22 12.16
CA LEU A 14 -3.23 7.45 12.64
C LEU A 14 -3.61 8.41 11.49
N HIS A 15 -2.78 8.50 10.45
CA HIS A 15 -2.94 9.51 9.40
C HIS A 15 -3.43 8.94 8.06
N LYS A 16 -3.63 7.63 7.95
CA LYS A 16 -3.98 6.98 6.68
C LYS A 16 -5.22 7.56 5.99
N ASN A 17 -6.19 8.04 6.75
CA ASN A 17 -7.47 8.52 6.23
C ASN A 17 -7.58 10.06 6.14
N ASP A 18 -6.73 10.79 6.83
CA ASP A 18 -6.93 12.23 7.06
C ASP A 18 -6.13 13.11 6.09
N LEU A 19 -5.09 12.57 5.44
CA LEU A 19 -4.17 13.32 4.62
C LEU A 19 -4.20 12.86 3.16
N ASP A 20 -4.03 13.82 2.23
CA ASP A 20 -3.67 13.48 0.85
C ASP A 20 -2.30 12.79 0.79
N VAL A 21 -1.96 12.21 -0.37
CA VAL A 21 -0.75 11.39 -0.50
C VAL A 21 0.54 12.15 -0.18
N ASP A 22 0.68 13.40 -0.63
CA ASP A 22 1.92 14.16 -0.43
C ASP A 22 2.11 14.58 1.02
N ASN A 23 1.05 15.07 1.68
CA ASN A 23 1.08 15.40 3.10
C ASN A 23 1.26 14.16 3.97
N PHE A 24 0.65 13.05 3.60
CA PHE A 24 0.82 11.77 4.29
C PHE A 24 2.27 11.29 4.22
N MET A 25 2.84 11.18 3.02
CA MET A 25 4.24 10.76 2.84
C MET A 25 5.21 11.70 3.56
N THR A 26 4.99 13.01 3.46
CA THR A 26 5.80 14.00 4.20
C THR A 26 5.72 13.75 5.72
N THR A 27 4.56 13.43 6.25
CA THR A 27 4.38 13.13 7.70
C THR A 27 5.16 11.89 8.12
N VAL A 28 5.05 10.80 7.36
CA VAL A 28 5.79 9.55 7.64
C VAL A 28 7.29 9.77 7.54
N ILE A 29 7.77 10.43 6.46
CA ILE A 29 9.19 10.75 6.27
C ILE A 29 9.73 11.61 7.43
N ASN A 30 8.99 12.61 7.88
CA ASN A 30 9.40 13.44 9.01
C ASN A 30 9.54 12.62 10.30
N HIS A 31 8.65 11.65 10.52
CA HIS A 31 8.72 10.77 11.68
C HIS A 31 9.96 9.85 11.58
N CYS A 32 10.20 9.25 10.43
CA CYS A 32 11.43 8.47 10.17
C CYS A 32 12.69 9.31 10.43
N HIS A 33 12.72 10.56 9.93
CA HIS A 33 13.83 11.49 10.14
C HIS A 33 14.06 11.82 11.62
N GLN A 34 13.02 11.95 12.42
CA GLN A 34 13.15 12.18 13.87
C GLN A 34 13.82 10.99 14.58
N MET A 35 13.55 9.77 14.13
CA MET A 35 14.12 8.55 14.69
C MET A 35 15.52 8.25 14.19
N GLN A 36 15.79 8.49 12.92
CA GLN A 36 17.06 8.30 12.24
C GLN A 36 17.48 9.60 11.55
N PRO A 37 18.08 10.57 12.26
CA PRO A 37 18.47 11.85 11.68
C PRO A 37 19.45 11.69 10.52
N ASN A 38 19.04 12.06 9.31
CA ASN A 38 19.85 12.05 8.10
C ASN A 38 19.33 13.11 7.13
N LYS A 39 20.20 13.96 6.58
CA LYS A 39 19.83 15.01 5.63
C LYS A 39 19.19 14.45 4.34
N ASN A 40 19.48 13.21 4.01
CA ASN A 40 19.01 12.57 2.78
C ASN A 40 17.51 12.28 2.79
N TRP A 41 16.81 12.37 3.92
CA TRP A 41 15.35 12.29 3.98
C TRP A 41 14.64 13.33 3.11
N GLU A 42 15.29 14.46 2.81
CA GLU A 42 14.74 15.47 1.90
C GLU A 42 14.63 14.98 0.45
N LEU A 43 15.43 13.99 0.03
CA LEU A 43 15.34 13.40 -1.30
C LEU A 43 14.03 12.61 -1.46
N PHE A 44 13.61 11.89 -0.43
CA PHE A 44 12.34 11.16 -0.43
C PHE A 44 11.14 12.11 -0.47
N LYS A 45 11.19 13.28 0.21
CA LYS A 45 10.13 14.29 0.15
C LYS A 45 9.99 14.93 -1.23
N ALA A 46 11.04 14.89 -2.04
CA ALA A 46 11.02 15.46 -3.40
C ALA A 46 10.42 14.53 -4.46
N LEU A 47 10.04 13.29 -4.13
CA LEU A 47 9.38 12.38 -5.05
C LEU A 47 7.95 12.85 -5.35
N ASP A 48 7.51 12.63 -6.60
CA ASP A 48 6.13 12.92 -7.03
C ASP A 48 5.21 11.75 -6.71
N TYR A 49 4.70 11.71 -5.50
CA TYR A 49 3.81 10.64 -5.03
C TYR A 49 2.42 10.66 -5.69
N THR A 50 1.98 11.79 -6.25
CA THR A 50 0.60 11.97 -6.74
C THR A 50 0.39 11.36 -8.12
N THR A 51 1.37 11.46 -9.01
CA THR A 51 1.18 11.10 -10.44
C THR A 51 0.84 9.63 -10.63
N GLU A 52 1.48 8.72 -9.89
CA GLU A 52 1.32 7.27 -10.07
C GLU A 52 0.03 6.72 -9.46
N VAL A 53 -0.50 7.35 -8.42
CA VAL A 53 -1.73 6.91 -7.72
C VAL A 53 -2.91 6.72 -8.67
N LYS A 54 -3.10 7.63 -9.63
CA LYS A 54 -4.18 7.53 -10.62
C LYS A 54 -3.96 6.39 -11.62
N SER A 55 -2.70 6.11 -11.96
CA SER A 55 -2.36 5.05 -12.91
C SER A 55 -2.70 3.68 -12.35
N LEU A 56 -2.31 3.40 -11.10
CA LEU A 56 -2.66 2.13 -10.45
C LEU A 56 -4.17 2.00 -10.25
N ALA A 57 -4.84 3.05 -9.79
CA ALA A 57 -6.30 3.01 -9.60
C ALA A 57 -7.02 2.64 -10.90
N THR A 58 -6.60 3.19 -12.03
CA THR A 58 -7.15 2.85 -13.34
C THR A 58 -6.80 1.41 -13.75
N HIS A 59 -5.56 0.98 -13.51
CA HIS A 59 -5.09 -0.37 -13.82
C HIS A 59 -5.92 -1.43 -13.07
N VAL A 60 -6.08 -1.29 -11.76
CA VAL A 60 -6.87 -2.21 -10.93
C VAL A 60 -8.33 -2.29 -11.41
N VAL A 61 -8.97 -1.16 -11.68
CA VAL A 61 -10.37 -1.15 -12.16
C VAL A 61 -10.49 -1.85 -13.51
N ASN A 62 -9.60 -1.57 -14.46
CA ASN A 62 -9.62 -2.20 -15.78
C ASN A 62 -9.47 -3.73 -15.71
N ILE A 63 -8.64 -4.24 -14.82
CA ILE A 63 -8.48 -5.68 -14.62
C ILE A 63 -9.74 -6.27 -14.00
N LEU A 64 -10.25 -5.66 -12.94
CA LEU A 64 -11.45 -6.13 -12.25
C LEU A 64 -12.70 -6.11 -13.14
N GLU A 65 -12.80 -5.15 -14.06
CA GLU A 65 -13.89 -5.12 -15.07
C GLU A 65 -13.79 -6.28 -16.07
N LYS A 66 -12.58 -6.66 -16.47
CA LYS A 66 -12.36 -7.80 -17.37
C LYS A 66 -12.63 -9.15 -16.70
N GLU A 67 -12.24 -9.27 -15.44
CA GLU A 67 -12.25 -10.52 -14.69
C GLU A 67 -13.43 -10.59 -13.71
N ALA A 68 -14.48 -9.77 -13.95
CA ALA A 68 -15.60 -9.46 -13.08
C ALA A 68 -16.01 -10.60 -12.14
N SER A 69 -15.68 -10.44 -10.87
CA SER A 69 -16.22 -11.32 -9.85
C SER A 69 -17.70 -11.03 -9.60
N SER A 70 -18.49 -12.08 -9.45
CA SER A 70 -19.90 -12.00 -9.11
C SER A 70 -20.18 -11.74 -7.63
N PHE A 71 -19.14 -11.53 -6.82
CA PHE A 71 -19.27 -11.42 -5.37
C PHE A 71 -19.86 -10.06 -4.95
N SER A 72 -20.77 -10.08 -4.00
CA SER A 72 -21.37 -8.88 -3.41
C SER A 72 -20.46 -8.25 -2.34
N GLU A 73 -19.66 -9.05 -1.66
CA GLU A 73 -18.62 -8.62 -0.73
C GLU A 73 -17.28 -9.08 -1.30
N GLN A 74 -16.26 -8.23 -1.18
CA GLN A 74 -14.95 -8.51 -1.73
C GLN A 74 -13.85 -8.07 -0.76
N GLY A 75 -12.87 -8.95 -0.61
CA GLY A 75 -11.60 -8.64 0.05
C GLY A 75 -10.53 -8.37 -0.99
N PHE A 76 -9.80 -7.27 -0.86
CA PHE A 76 -8.67 -6.93 -1.69
C PHE A 76 -7.38 -7.01 -0.89
N TRP A 77 -6.47 -7.83 -1.34
CA TRP A 77 -5.10 -7.85 -0.86
C TRP A 77 -4.18 -7.12 -1.82
N PHE A 78 -3.39 -6.21 -1.29
CA PHE A 78 -2.30 -5.56 -2.02
C PHE A 78 -0.98 -6.02 -1.42
N GLY A 79 -0.29 -6.92 -2.12
CA GLY A 79 0.99 -7.44 -1.69
C GLY A 79 2.14 -6.57 -2.18
N LEU A 80 3.08 -6.27 -1.30
CA LEU A 80 4.32 -5.57 -1.60
C LEU A 80 5.46 -6.58 -1.74
N SER A 81 6.31 -6.39 -2.72
CA SER A 81 7.55 -7.14 -2.87
C SER A 81 8.76 -6.23 -2.71
N ASP A 82 9.89 -6.81 -2.31
CA ASP A 82 11.14 -6.12 -2.02
C ASP A 82 11.77 -5.40 -3.23
N ASN A 83 11.23 -5.59 -4.44
CA ASN A 83 11.76 -5.03 -5.69
C ASN A 83 10.85 -3.96 -6.32
N GLY A 84 10.07 -3.26 -5.50
CA GLY A 84 9.21 -2.18 -5.95
C GLY A 84 7.96 -2.60 -6.72
N TYR A 85 7.62 -3.90 -6.73
CA TYR A 85 6.36 -4.39 -7.28
C TYR A 85 5.25 -4.38 -6.23
N LEU A 86 4.07 -3.99 -6.69
CA LEU A 86 2.83 -4.20 -5.96
C LEU A 86 1.96 -5.13 -6.81
N TYR A 87 1.35 -6.13 -6.19
CA TYR A 87 0.35 -6.97 -6.83
C TYR A 87 -0.95 -6.93 -6.03
N PHE A 88 -2.05 -7.38 -6.63
CA PHE A 88 -3.29 -7.51 -5.88
C PHE A 88 -3.95 -8.86 -6.11
N ALA A 89 -4.72 -9.27 -5.11
CA ALA A 89 -5.59 -10.42 -5.16
C ALA A 89 -7.00 -10.05 -4.68
N VAL A 90 -7.99 -10.79 -5.15
CA VAL A 90 -9.39 -10.57 -4.80
C VAL A 90 -9.97 -11.85 -4.21
N SER A 91 -10.61 -11.72 -3.05
CA SER A 91 -11.32 -12.80 -2.38
C SER A 91 -12.80 -12.45 -2.23
N ASP A 92 -13.66 -13.45 -2.17
CA ASP A 92 -15.08 -13.31 -1.80
C ASP A 92 -15.29 -13.09 -0.29
N ARG A 93 -14.20 -13.03 0.46
CA ARG A 93 -14.16 -12.89 1.90
C ARG A 93 -13.11 -11.86 2.32
N TYR A 94 -13.40 -11.13 3.37
CA TYR A 94 -12.45 -10.21 4.01
C TYR A 94 -12.52 -10.34 5.54
N ILE A 95 -11.37 -10.45 6.18
CA ILE A 95 -11.22 -10.44 7.63
C ILE A 95 -10.37 -9.23 7.99
N ALA A 96 -10.94 -8.30 8.75
CA ALA A 96 -10.25 -7.09 9.22
C ALA A 96 -9.41 -7.40 10.47
N ASP A 97 -8.46 -8.31 10.35
CA ASP A 97 -7.58 -8.75 11.43
C ASP A 97 -6.17 -8.87 10.85
N GLU A 98 -5.25 -8.05 11.36
CA GLU A 98 -3.86 -7.98 10.88
C GLU A 98 -3.08 -9.27 11.16
N ASP A 99 -3.50 -10.03 12.15
CA ASP A 99 -2.89 -11.33 12.50
C ASP A 99 -3.49 -12.51 11.69
N ASN A 100 -4.52 -12.25 10.86
CA ASN A 100 -5.24 -13.30 10.13
C ASN A 100 -5.30 -13.03 8.63
N LEU A 101 -4.38 -13.65 7.90
CA LEU A 101 -4.30 -13.59 6.44
C LEU A 101 -4.92 -14.81 5.73
N ASP A 102 -5.54 -15.73 6.46
CA ASP A 102 -6.06 -16.97 5.88
C ASP A 102 -6.99 -16.71 4.69
N TRP A 103 -7.77 -15.61 4.75
CA TRP A 103 -8.67 -15.22 3.68
C TRP A 103 -7.99 -14.90 2.34
N ILE A 104 -6.69 -14.55 2.35
CA ILE A 104 -5.90 -14.25 1.15
C ILE A 104 -5.45 -15.53 0.45
N PHE A 105 -5.16 -16.58 1.23
CA PHE A 105 -4.60 -17.83 0.73
C PHE A 105 -5.64 -18.94 0.52
N GLU A 106 -6.92 -18.62 0.64
CA GLU A 106 -8.00 -19.56 0.40
C GLU A 106 -8.14 -19.93 -1.09
N ALA A 107 -8.69 -21.10 -1.37
CA ALA A 107 -8.79 -21.64 -2.74
C ALA A 107 -9.64 -20.77 -3.70
N GLN A 108 -10.55 -19.96 -3.17
CA GLN A 108 -11.39 -19.03 -3.91
C GLN A 108 -10.75 -17.64 -4.11
N THR A 109 -9.57 -17.39 -3.56
CA THR A 109 -8.84 -16.16 -3.80
C THR A 109 -8.30 -16.15 -5.22
N HIS A 110 -8.64 -15.11 -5.95
CA HIS A 110 -8.25 -14.92 -7.32
C HIS A 110 -7.07 -13.95 -7.42
N TYR A 111 -6.00 -14.39 -8.07
CA TYR A 111 -4.83 -13.60 -8.40
C TYR A 111 -4.92 -13.24 -9.89
N PRO A 112 -5.27 -12.02 -10.26
CA PRO A 112 -5.36 -11.62 -11.65
C PRO A 112 -4.04 -11.82 -12.39
N GLU A 113 -4.09 -12.32 -13.63
CA GLU A 113 -2.89 -12.59 -14.44
C GLU A 113 -2.07 -11.32 -14.71
N GLU A 114 -2.73 -10.18 -14.86
CA GLU A 114 -2.13 -8.85 -15.04
C GLU A 114 -2.11 -8.04 -13.71
N GLY A 115 -2.27 -8.70 -12.55
CA GLY A 115 -2.44 -8.04 -11.25
C GLY A 115 -1.17 -7.43 -10.66
N ALA A 116 -0.01 -7.62 -11.29
CA ALA A 116 1.22 -6.98 -10.86
C ALA A 116 1.34 -5.56 -11.44
N PHE A 117 1.79 -4.63 -10.61
CA PHE A 117 2.05 -3.24 -10.97
C PHE A 117 3.48 -2.86 -10.61
N ASP A 118 4.22 -2.40 -11.62
CA ASP A 118 5.59 -1.93 -11.47
C ASP A 118 5.58 -0.44 -11.09
N SER A 119 5.72 -0.17 -9.79
CA SER A 119 5.71 1.19 -9.27
C SER A 119 7.07 1.85 -9.42
N LYS A 120 7.13 2.92 -10.20
CA LYS A 120 8.34 3.75 -10.32
C LYS A 120 8.69 4.45 -9.02
N ILE A 121 7.70 4.80 -8.22
CA ILE A 121 7.93 5.49 -6.94
C ILE A 121 8.51 4.52 -5.92
N LEU A 122 7.99 3.28 -5.82
CA LEU A 122 8.58 2.27 -4.94
C LEU A 122 10.03 1.98 -5.34
N ARG A 123 10.31 1.82 -6.64
CA ARG A 123 11.70 1.67 -7.13
C ARG A 123 12.58 2.88 -6.79
N ASN A 124 12.07 4.10 -6.95
CA ASN A 124 12.84 5.28 -6.58
C ASN A 124 13.11 5.35 -5.06
N ILE A 125 12.18 4.84 -4.23
CA ILE A 125 12.39 4.73 -2.78
C ILE A 125 13.50 3.72 -2.50
N GLU A 126 13.49 2.55 -3.13
CA GLU A 126 14.52 1.51 -3.03
C GLU A 126 15.89 2.07 -3.44
N ASP A 127 16.00 2.63 -4.65
CA ASP A 127 17.24 3.21 -5.17
C ASP A 127 17.80 4.29 -4.23
N LEU A 128 16.93 5.20 -3.73
CA LEU A 128 17.35 6.23 -2.79
C LEU A 128 17.73 5.66 -1.42
N ALA A 129 17.08 4.61 -0.95
CA ALA A 129 17.41 3.95 0.31
C ALA A 129 18.84 3.39 0.25
N ASP A 130 19.18 2.67 -0.82
CA ASP A 130 20.50 2.12 -1.08
C ASP A 130 21.56 3.22 -1.25
N GLU A 131 21.31 4.23 -2.11
CA GLU A 131 22.24 5.33 -2.36
C GLU A 131 22.53 6.20 -1.14
N THR A 132 21.61 6.26 -0.20
CA THR A 132 21.71 7.12 0.99
C THR A 132 22.12 6.40 2.26
N GLU A 133 22.38 5.09 2.19
CA GLU A 133 22.69 4.23 3.34
C GLU A 133 21.58 4.27 4.42
N LEU A 134 20.34 4.58 4.01
CA LEU A 134 19.18 4.51 4.90
C LEU A 134 18.55 3.13 4.91
N ASP A 135 18.79 2.35 3.84
CA ASP A 135 18.36 0.95 3.71
C ASP A 135 16.91 0.73 4.21
N ASN A 136 16.70 -0.30 5.00
CA ASN A 136 15.41 -0.64 5.60
C ASN A 136 14.79 0.46 6.48
N TYR A 137 15.55 1.45 6.95
CA TYR A 137 14.97 2.58 7.70
C TYR A 137 14.09 3.47 6.83
N ALA A 138 14.37 3.52 5.52
CA ALA A 138 13.57 4.26 4.56
C ALA A 138 12.66 3.31 3.77
N GLU A 139 13.19 2.28 3.14
CA GLU A 139 12.47 1.40 2.23
C GLU A 139 11.22 0.81 2.88
N TYR A 140 11.39 0.07 3.96
CA TYR A 140 10.31 -0.69 4.57
C TYR A 140 9.09 0.16 4.99
N PRO A 141 9.25 1.24 5.79
CA PRO A 141 8.10 2.06 6.16
C PRO A 141 7.52 2.87 5.00
N LEU A 142 8.35 3.33 4.05
CA LEU A 142 7.86 4.13 2.94
C LEU A 142 7.14 3.27 1.89
N PHE A 143 7.54 2.02 1.71
CA PHE A 143 6.81 1.06 0.87
C PHE A 143 5.41 0.82 1.42
N LEU A 144 5.28 0.52 2.72
CA LEU A 144 3.97 0.33 3.35
C LEU A 144 3.12 1.59 3.29
N ALA A 145 3.70 2.75 3.58
CA ALA A 145 2.98 4.03 3.54
C ALA A 145 2.49 4.37 2.13
N TYR A 146 3.37 4.32 1.13
CA TYR A 146 3.00 4.65 -0.24
C TYR A 146 2.08 3.60 -0.85
N GLY A 147 2.36 2.33 -0.64
CA GLY A 147 1.50 1.23 -1.08
C GLY A 147 0.09 1.36 -0.51
N LEU A 148 -0.06 1.75 0.76
CA LEU A 148 -1.37 2.01 1.35
C LEU A 148 -2.13 3.11 0.59
N LYS A 149 -1.47 4.20 0.20
CA LYS A 149 -2.12 5.26 -0.59
C LYS A 149 -2.49 4.82 -2.00
N LEU A 150 -1.67 3.99 -2.61
CA LEU A 150 -1.99 3.34 -3.89
C LEU A 150 -3.23 2.43 -3.77
N ALA A 151 -3.28 1.59 -2.74
CA ALA A 151 -4.41 0.70 -2.47
C ALA A 151 -5.69 1.50 -2.20
N GLN A 152 -5.64 2.53 -1.34
CA GLN A 152 -6.78 3.40 -1.04
C GLN A 152 -7.36 4.06 -2.28
N ALA A 153 -6.50 4.61 -3.13
CA ALA A 153 -6.95 5.26 -4.36
C ALA A 153 -7.62 4.26 -5.32
N SER A 154 -7.06 3.04 -5.42
CA SER A 154 -7.60 1.97 -6.25
C SER A 154 -8.97 1.53 -5.77
N ILE A 155 -9.13 1.29 -4.47
CA ILE A 155 -10.40 0.89 -3.85
C ILE A 155 -11.44 2.02 -3.98
N ASN A 156 -11.07 3.26 -3.72
CA ASN A 156 -11.98 4.40 -3.87
C ASN A 156 -12.46 4.58 -5.32
N HIS A 157 -11.56 4.38 -6.29
CA HIS A 157 -11.92 4.44 -7.70
C HIS A 157 -12.87 3.30 -8.10
N TYR A 158 -12.56 2.07 -7.67
CA TYR A 158 -13.44 0.91 -7.88
C TYR A 158 -14.81 1.09 -7.21
N LYS A 159 -14.83 1.59 -5.98
CA LYS A 159 -16.08 1.89 -5.26
C LYS A 159 -16.92 2.95 -5.94
N THR A 160 -16.32 3.90 -6.64
CA THR A 160 -17.06 4.89 -7.45
C THR A 160 -17.83 4.22 -8.61
N ALA A 161 -17.22 3.18 -9.21
CA ALA A 161 -17.90 2.41 -10.28
C ALA A 161 -18.96 1.41 -9.73
N TYR A 162 -18.75 0.89 -8.53
CA TYR A 162 -19.59 -0.13 -7.90
C TYR A 162 -19.99 0.25 -6.47
N PRO A 163 -20.80 1.30 -6.28
CA PRO A 163 -21.12 1.88 -4.98
C PRO A 163 -21.87 0.93 -4.04
N GLU A 164 -22.60 -0.06 -4.59
CA GLU A 164 -23.36 -1.05 -3.83
C GLU A 164 -22.53 -2.18 -3.24
N ARG A 165 -21.29 -2.38 -3.72
CA ARG A 165 -20.42 -3.44 -3.22
C ARG A 165 -19.80 -3.06 -1.89
N LYS A 166 -19.77 -4.01 -0.98
CA LYS A 166 -19.03 -3.88 0.28
C LYS A 166 -17.62 -4.41 0.06
N ILE A 167 -16.63 -3.55 0.29
CA ILE A 167 -15.23 -3.82 -0.03
C ILE A 167 -14.39 -3.65 1.22
N GLY A 168 -13.61 -4.69 1.54
CA GLY A 168 -12.55 -4.60 2.54
C GLY A 168 -11.19 -4.70 1.87
N TYR A 169 -10.16 -4.11 2.44
CA TYR A 169 -8.81 -4.23 1.88
C TYR A 169 -7.73 -4.20 2.95
N SER A 170 -6.62 -4.85 2.62
CA SER A 170 -5.40 -4.81 3.40
C SER A 170 -4.19 -4.73 2.46
N ILE A 171 -3.09 -4.22 2.97
CA ILE A 171 -1.82 -4.14 2.26
C ILE A 171 -0.69 -4.56 3.18
N GLY A 172 0.34 -5.17 2.63
CA GLY A 172 1.52 -5.55 3.38
C GLY A 172 2.44 -6.46 2.60
N TYR A 173 3.41 -6.99 3.31
CA TYR A 173 4.29 -8.04 2.81
C TYR A 173 3.71 -9.42 3.16
N ASP A 174 3.93 -10.41 2.31
CA ASP A 174 3.40 -11.78 2.52
C ASP A 174 3.90 -12.44 3.82
N SER A 175 5.04 -11.99 4.32
CA SER A 175 5.68 -12.50 5.55
C SER A 175 6.04 -11.39 6.55
N GLY A 176 5.46 -10.21 6.40
CA GLY A 176 5.81 -9.02 7.17
C GLY A 176 4.60 -8.32 7.78
N ASP A 177 4.77 -7.04 8.02
CA ASP A 177 3.72 -6.20 8.59
C ASP A 177 2.61 -5.93 7.59
N ILE A 178 1.39 -5.83 8.11
CA ILE A 178 0.16 -5.63 7.36
C ILE A 178 -0.53 -4.38 7.89
N ILE A 179 -1.14 -3.64 7.00
CA ILE A 179 -2.01 -2.52 7.34
C ILE A 179 -3.40 -2.81 6.81
N THR A 180 -4.35 -2.88 7.72
CA THR A 180 -5.75 -3.05 7.39
C THR A 180 -6.38 -1.72 7.03
N GLY A 181 -6.93 -1.62 5.83
CA GLY A 181 -7.69 -0.45 5.39
C GLY A 181 -9.13 -0.45 5.88
N GLY A 182 -9.63 -1.61 6.28
CA GLY A 182 -10.99 -1.79 6.77
C GLY A 182 -12.03 -1.96 5.65
N TRP A 183 -13.30 -1.87 6.04
CA TRP A 183 -14.43 -1.91 5.12
C TRP A 183 -14.78 -0.52 4.58
N VAL A 184 -15.13 -0.42 3.29
CA VAL A 184 -15.62 0.78 2.60
C VAL A 184 -16.88 0.51 1.78
#